data_869a49d8d695b22c2c981f657934d0e2
#
_entry.id   869a49d8d695b22c2c981f657934d0e2
#
_cell.length_a   1.000
_cell.length_b   1.000
_cell.length_c   1.000
_cell.angle_alpha   90.00
_cell.angle_beta   90.00
_cell.angle_gamma   90.00
#
_symmetry.space_group_name_H-M   'P 1'
#
loop_
_entity.id
_entity.type
_entity.pdbx_description
1 polymer ?
#
loop_
_entity_poly.entity_id
_entity_poly.type
_entity_poly.pdbx_seq_one_letter_code
_entity_poly.pdbx_strand_id
1 'polypeptide(L)'
;NSNEKSYIENYFLEIAENFVSEAAISSFDSACKKFNVEKSEVQPFPVNYGSSSIYSSVSETGPLARIASNEDAYKTAFSLKQDEISSPFILGSNIVVLKCTGIQTDEVEDASETEIRNADLNTANSALFANQKVVDNFFATYITLMSENKNRK
;
A
#
# COMPACT_ATOMS: atom_id res chain seq x y z
N ASN A 1 8.89 -21.82 -9.21
CA ASN A 1 8.29 -22.74 -8.25
C ASN A 1 7.75 -21.93 -7.06
N SER A 2 6.47 -22.11 -6.70
CA SER A 2 5.82 -21.38 -5.60
C SER A 2 6.57 -21.58 -4.26
N ASN A 3 7.08 -22.78 -4.03
CA ASN A 3 7.81 -23.10 -2.79
C ASN A 3 9.16 -22.39 -2.67
N GLU A 4 9.86 -22.20 -3.78
CA GLU A 4 11.16 -21.49 -3.78
C GLU A 4 10.97 -20.01 -3.51
N LYS A 5 9.93 -19.41 -4.09
CA LYS A 5 9.58 -18.00 -3.83
C LYS A 5 9.26 -17.77 -2.35
N SER A 6 8.41 -18.62 -1.77
CA SER A 6 8.05 -18.53 -0.36
C SER A 6 9.26 -18.70 0.57
N TYR A 7 10.19 -19.60 0.22
CA TYR A 7 11.41 -19.79 1.01
C TYR A 7 12.31 -18.55 0.99
N ILE A 8 12.48 -17.94 -0.19
CA ILE A 8 13.27 -16.71 -0.35
C ILE A 8 12.63 -15.55 0.40
N GLU A 9 11.31 -15.38 0.28
CA GLU A 9 10.56 -14.34 0.98
C GLU A 9 10.69 -14.49 2.51
N ASN A 10 10.55 -15.69 3.04
CA ASN A 10 10.69 -15.96 4.48
C ASN A 10 12.11 -15.67 4.98
N TYR A 11 13.14 -16.03 4.20
CA TYR A 11 14.53 -15.74 4.56
C TYR A 11 14.78 -14.23 4.70
N PHE A 12 14.30 -13.44 3.75
CA PHE A 12 14.47 -11.99 3.82
C PHE A 12 13.56 -11.33 4.86
N LEU A 13 12.39 -11.89 5.15
CA LEU A 13 11.54 -11.43 6.24
C LEU A 13 12.24 -11.61 7.59
N GLU A 14 12.90 -12.74 7.84
CA GLU A 14 13.69 -12.96 9.05
C GLU A 14 14.83 -11.93 9.20
N ILE A 15 15.51 -11.60 8.10
CA ILE A 15 16.53 -10.53 8.12
C ILE A 15 15.89 -9.19 8.47
N ALA A 16 14.72 -8.88 7.92
CA ALA A 16 14.02 -7.64 8.20
C ALA A 16 13.48 -7.56 9.65
N GLU A 17 13.07 -8.68 10.25
CA GLU A 17 12.73 -8.76 11.68
C GLU A 17 13.94 -8.48 12.58
N ASN A 18 15.10 -9.02 12.22
CA ASN A 18 16.35 -8.72 12.90
C ASN A 18 16.74 -7.24 12.76
N PHE A 19 16.50 -6.64 11.61
CA PHE A 19 16.66 -5.20 11.40
C PHE A 19 15.77 -4.39 12.34
N VAL A 20 14.47 -4.72 12.43
CA VAL A 20 13.51 -4.05 13.32
C VAL A 20 13.95 -4.15 14.78
N SER A 21 14.40 -5.33 15.20
CA SER A 21 14.93 -5.57 16.56
C SER A 21 16.14 -4.69 16.85
N GLU A 22 17.08 -4.58 15.92
CA GLU A 22 18.26 -3.72 16.05
C GLU A 22 17.88 -2.24 16.08
N ALA A 23 16.95 -1.83 15.20
CA ALA A 23 16.47 -0.44 15.12
C ALA A 23 15.78 0.01 16.41
N ALA A 24 15.10 -0.90 17.11
CA ALA A 24 14.46 -0.63 18.39
C ALA A 24 15.48 -0.47 19.54
N ILE A 25 16.60 -1.18 19.49
CA ILE A 25 17.65 -1.13 20.54
C ILE A 25 18.60 0.06 20.34
N SER A 26 18.95 0.36 19.09
CA SER A 26 19.94 1.38 18.77
C SER A 26 19.29 2.63 18.13
N SER A 27 19.08 2.60 16.85
CA SER A 27 18.32 3.56 16.07
C SER A 27 18.06 3.04 14.65
N PHE A 28 17.08 3.58 13.96
CA PHE A 28 16.81 3.22 12.57
C PHE A 28 18.04 3.43 11.67
N ASP A 29 18.73 4.56 11.82
CA ASP A 29 19.94 4.87 11.05
C ASP A 29 21.13 3.93 11.36
N SER A 30 21.27 3.52 12.61
CA SER A 30 22.30 2.55 13.00
C SER A 30 22.01 1.17 12.42
N ALA A 31 20.75 0.75 12.44
CA ALA A 31 20.32 -0.49 11.81
C ALA A 31 20.55 -0.46 10.30
N CYS A 32 20.21 0.64 9.61
CA CYS A 32 20.49 0.79 8.18
C CYS A 32 21.98 0.58 7.87
N LYS A 33 22.87 1.17 8.63
CA LYS A 33 24.32 1.00 8.46
C LYS A 33 24.76 -0.45 8.73
N LYS A 34 24.26 -1.06 9.80
CA LYS A 34 24.63 -2.43 10.20
C LYS A 34 24.19 -3.47 9.18
N PHE A 35 22.98 -3.31 8.63
CA PHE A 35 22.43 -4.22 7.63
C PHE A 35 22.77 -3.84 6.19
N ASN A 36 23.49 -2.74 5.99
CA ASN A 36 23.86 -2.18 4.68
C ASN A 36 22.64 -2.00 3.77
N VAL A 37 21.59 -1.39 4.31
CA VAL A 37 20.38 -1.04 3.58
C VAL A 37 20.24 0.47 3.47
N GLU A 38 19.73 0.93 2.34
CA GLU A 38 19.45 2.33 2.10
C GLU A 38 18.09 2.72 2.69
N LYS A 39 18.02 3.89 3.30
CA LYS A 39 16.75 4.50 3.67
C LYS A 39 16.34 5.56 2.65
N SER A 40 15.06 5.67 2.44
CA SER A 40 14.44 6.75 1.67
C SER A 40 13.44 7.50 2.53
N GLU A 41 13.39 8.80 2.38
CA GLU A 41 12.37 9.63 3.01
C GLU A 41 11.21 9.81 2.05
N VAL A 42 10.01 9.59 2.58
CA VAL A 42 8.77 9.75 1.82
C VAL A 42 8.03 10.96 2.36
N GLN A 43 7.59 11.83 1.46
CA GLN A 43 6.78 12.98 1.84
C GLN A 43 5.45 12.51 2.45
N PRO A 44 4.84 13.30 3.34
CA PRO A 44 3.53 12.99 3.88
C PRO A 44 2.53 12.73 2.76
N PHE A 45 1.72 11.69 2.92
CA PHE A 45 0.66 11.35 1.99
C PHE A 45 -0.62 11.01 2.75
N PRO A 46 -1.79 11.38 2.21
CA PRO A 46 -3.07 11.12 2.86
C PRO A 46 -3.56 9.71 2.62
N VAL A 47 -4.59 9.31 3.35
CA VAL A 47 -5.37 8.11 3.05
C VAL A 47 -6.14 8.34 1.74
N ASN A 48 -5.53 7.97 0.63
CA ASN A 48 -6.11 8.14 -0.70
C ASN A 48 -5.83 6.91 -1.57
N TYR A 49 -6.79 6.02 -1.70
CA TYR A 49 -6.70 4.81 -2.53
C TYR A 49 -6.90 5.10 -4.02
N GLY A 50 -7.31 6.29 -4.37
CA GLY A 50 -7.63 6.67 -5.73
C GLY A 50 -7.13 8.06 -6.08
N SER A 51 -7.54 8.53 -7.23
CA SER A 51 -7.20 9.83 -7.79
C SER A 51 -8.20 10.92 -7.39
N SER A 52 -8.56 11.00 -6.12
CA SER A 52 -9.40 12.11 -5.67
C SER A 52 -8.68 13.44 -5.86
N SER A 53 -9.35 14.41 -6.46
CA SER A 53 -8.78 15.74 -6.69
C SER A 53 -8.61 16.57 -5.43
N ILE A 54 -9.27 16.19 -4.34
CA ILE A 54 -9.17 16.88 -3.03
C ILE A 54 -8.07 16.33 -2.14
N TYR A 55 -7.49 15.18 -2.47
CA TYR A 55 -6.38 14.60 -1.73
C TYR A 55 -5.16 14.42 -2.63
N SER A 56 -3.97 14.66 -2.08
CA SER A 56 -2.74 14.32 -2.77
C SER A 56 -2.67 12.80 -2.97
N SER A 57 -2.25 12.35 -4.13
CA SER A 57 -2.02 10.93 -4.37
C SER A 57 -0.71 10.49 -3.74
N VAL A 58 -0.66 9.23 -3.29
CA VAL A 58 0.62 8.58 -2.94
C VAL A 58 1.48 8.55 -4.20
N SER A 59 2.75 8.92 -4.08
CA SER A 59 3.68 8.82 -5.20
C SER A 59 3.73 7.40 -5.73
N GLU A 60 3.46 7.23 -7.02
CA GLU A 60 3.59 5.93 -7.70
C GLU A 60 5.05 5.52 -7.92
N THR A 61 5.99 6.42 -7.60
CA THR A 61 7.42 6.19 -7.73
C THR A 61 8.09 6.10 -6.37
N GLY A 62 9.18 5.35 -6.31
CA GLY A 62 9.93 5.19 -5.07
C GLY A 62 9.56 3.93 -4.28
N PRO A 63 10.05 3.82 -3.05
CA PRO A 63 9.97 2.58 -2.26
C PRO A 63 8.54 2.20 -1.86
N LEU A 64 7.62 3.16 -1.81
CA LEU A 64 6.21 2.92 -1.50
C LEU A 64 5.31 2.87 -2.75
N ALA A 65 5.90 2.73 -3.94
CA ALA A 65 5.11 2.46 -5.14
C ALA A 65 4.17 1.27 -4.92
N ARG A 66 2.90 1.43 -5.32
CA ARG A 66 1.83 0.45 -5.13
C ARG A 66 1.39 0.19 -3.69
N ILE A 67 1.80 0.99 -2.71
CA ILE A 67 1.29 0.80 -1.34
C ILE A 67 -0.24 0.89 -1.30
N ALA A 68 -0.85 1.77 -2.09
CA ALA A 68 -2.30 1.92 -2.18
C ALA A 68 -3.02 0.66 -2.70
N SER A 69 -2.34 -0.21 -3.44
CA SER A 69 -2.89 -1.49 -3.91
C SER A 69 -2.68 -2.66 -2.94
N ASN A 70 -2.03 -2.42 -1.82
CA ASN A 70 -1.78 -3.42 -0.78
C ASN A 70 -2.43 -2.96 0.54
N GLU A 71 -3.62 -3.48 0.83
CA GLU A 71 -4.43 -3.08 1.99
C GLU A 71 -3.68 -3.24 3.31
N ASP A 72 -2.96 -4.33 3.49
CA ASP A 72 -2.24 -4.61 4.74
C ASP A 72 -1.05 -3.66 4.93
N ALA A 73 -0.30 -3.38 3.85
CA ALA A 73 0.79 -2.40 3.87
C ALA A 73 0.27 -0.98 4.16
N TYR A 74 -0.87 -0.63 3.57
CA TYR A 74 -1.50 0.67 3.76
C TYR A 74 -1.99 0.83 5.21
N LYS A 75 -2.69 -0.16 5.75
CA LYS A 75 -3.10 -0.19 7.15
C LYS A 75 -1.91 -0.08 8.10
N THR A 76 -0.84 -0.83 7.81
CA THR A 76 0.39 -0.76 8.60
C THR A 76 0.95 0.65 8.62
N ALA A 77 1.08 1.31 7.47
CA ALA A 77 1.60 2.68 7.39
C ALA A 77 0.79 3.67 8.22
N PHE A 78 -0.55 3.60 8.13
CA PHE A 78 -1.44 4.54 8.83
C PHE A 78 -1.74 4.17 10.30
N SER A 79 -1.36 2.99 10.76
CA SER A 79 -1.46 2.61 12.18
C SER A 79 -0.27 3.05 13.02
N LEU A 80 0.85 3.41 12.39
CA LEU A 80 2.05 3.82 13.10
C LEU A 80 1.86 5.15 13.81
N LYS A 81 2.32 5.20 15.05
CA LYS A 81 2.48 6.44 15.79
C LYS A 81 3.80 7.11 15.43
N GLN A 82 3.94 8.38 15.77
CA GLN A 82 5.20 9.09 15.60
C GLN A 82 6.34 8.33 16.27
N ASP A 83 7.47 8.21 15.58
CA ASP A 83 8.69 7.48 15.94
C ASP A 83 8.55 5.95 15.99
N GLU A 84 7.38 5.39 15.75
CA GLU A 84 7.14 3.96 15.71
C GLU A 84 7.71 3.33 14.43
N ILE A 85 8.20 2.10 14.56
CA ILE A 85 8.75 1.29 13.48
C ILE A 85 7.77 0.15 13.19
N SER A 86 7.44 -0.08 11.93
CA SER A 86 6.56 -1.16 11.52
C SER A 86 7.20 -2.54 11.65
N SER A 87 6.37 -3.57 11.72
CA SER A 87 6.82 -4.90 11.30
C SER A 87 7.16 -4.89 9.81
N PRO A 88 8.05 -5.79 9.35
CA PRO A 88 8.35 -5.90 7.93
C PRO A 88 7.15 -6.44 7.16
N PHE A 89 6.96 -5.95 5.93
CA PHE A 89 5.93 -6.44 5.03
C PHE A 89 6.43 -6.49 3.59
N ILE A 90 5.77 -7.32 2.77
CA ILE A 90 6.12 -7.46 1.35
C ILE A 90 5.32 -6.46 0.54
N LEU A 91 6.02 -5.65 -0.26
CA LEU A 91 5.43 -4.71 -1.20
C LEU A 91 6.02 -4.94 -2.60
N GLY A 92 5.27 -5.61 -3.46
CA GLY A 92 5.75 -6.05 -4.77
C GLY A 92 6.86 -7.09 -4.65
N SER A 93 8.07 -6.73 -5.05
CA SER A 93 9.29 -7.58 -4.92
C SER A 93 10.20 -7.15 -3.77
N ASN A 94 9.79 -6.19 -2.96
CA ASN A 94 10.60 -5.64 -1.89
C ASN A 94 10.03 -6.04 -0.53
N ILE A 95 10.90 -6.16 0.46
CA ILE A 95 10.51 -6.17 1.87
C ILE A 95 10.78 -4.78 2.41
N VAL A 96 9.78 -4.22 3.04
CA VAL A 96 9.76 -2.83 3.50
C VAL A 96 9.57 -2.79 5.01
N VAL A 97 10.32 -1.92 5.66
CA VAL A 97 10.14 -1.51 7.05
C VAL A 97 9.97 -0.01 7.07
N LEU A 98 8.94 0.47 7.72
CA LEU A 98 8.63 1.89 7.84
C LEU A 98 9.02 2.41 9.23
N LYS A 99 9.48 3.65 9.27
CA LYS A 99 9.50 4.45 10.50
C LYS A 99 8.63 5.69 10.27
N CYS A 100 7.64 5.90 11.13
CA CYS A 100 6.85 7.12 11.13
C CYS A 100 7.67 8.28 11.68
N THR A 101 7.99 9.25 10.85
CA THR A 101 8.74 10.46 11.27
C THR A 101 7.85 11.62 11.65
N GLY A 102 6.56 11.57 11.27
CA GLY A 102 5.58 12.59 11.62
C GLY A 102 4.19 12.21 11.12
N ILE A 103 3.21 12.78 11.76
CA ILE A 103 1.79 12.66 11.40
C ILE A 103 1.31 14.08 11.13
N GLN A 104 0.76 14.28 9.94
CA GLN A 104 0.15 15.53 9.54
C GLN A 104 -1.36 15.33 9.44
N THR A 105 -2.12 16.24 10.00
CA THR A 105 -3.57 16.29 9.83
C THR A 105 -3.87 17.54 9.03
N ASP A 106 -4.32 17.36 7.80
CA ASP A 106 -4.78 18.45 6.98
C ASP A 106 -6.30 18.53 7.05
N GLU A 107 -6.82 19.69 7.36
CA GLU A 107 -8.25 19.97 7.21
C GLU A 107 -8.46 20.44 5.77
N VAL A 108 -9.39 19.79 5.07
CA VAL A 108 -9.82 20.25 3.74
C VAL A 108 -10.80 21.41 4.00
N GLU A 109 -10.26 22.62 4.11
CA GLU A 109 -11.07 23.83 4.16
C GLU A 109 -11.74 24.01 2.80
N ASP A 110 -13.00 24.42 2.79
CA ASP A 110 -13.76 24.79 1.59
C ASP A 110 -14.19 23.68 0.61
N ALA A 111 -13.98 22.40 0.92
CA ALA A 111 -14.55 21.33 0.11
C ALA A 111 -16.08 21.29 0.25
N SER A 112 -16.79 21.32 -0.85
CA SER A 112 -18.23 21.14 -0.86
C SER A 112 -18.63 19.73 -0.41
N GLU A 113 -19.80 19.57 0.20
CA GLU A 113 -20.34 18.26 0.59
C GLU A 113 -20.35 17.27 -0.59
N THR A 114 -20.60 17.77 -1.80
CA THR A 114 -20.58 16.95 -3.03
C THR A 114 -19.18 16.46 -3.38
N GLU A 115 -18.15 17.30 -3.21
CA GLU A 115 -16.75 16.92 -3.46
C GLU A 115 -16.28 15.89 -2.45
N ILE A 116 -16.59 16.09 -1.16
CA ILE A 116 -16.28 15.13 -0.10
C ILE A 116 -16.93 13.78 -0.40
N ARG A 117 -18.23 13.78 -0.72
CA ARG A 117 -18.96 12.55 -1.03
C ARG A 117 -18.40 11.82 -2.26
N ASN A 118 -18.03 12.55 -3.31
CA ASN A 118 -17.42 11.97 -4.50
C ASN A 118 -16.02 11.41 -4.20
N ALA A 119 -15.24 12.07 -3.36
CA ALA A 119 -13.95 11.59 -2.93
C ALA A 119 -14.07 10.29 -2.14
N ASP A 120 -15.02 10.22 -1.21
CA ASP A 120 -15.29 9.02 -0.41
C ASP A 120 -15.72 7.85 -1.29
N LEU A 121 -16.60 8.09 -2.26
CA LEU A 121 -17.04 7.06 -3.22
C LEU A 121 -15.89 6.57 -4.09
N ASN A 122 -15.03 7.46 -4.58
CA ASN A 122 -13.87 7.10 -5.39
C ASN A 122 -12.84 6.31 -4.57
N THR A 123 -12.61 6.74 -3.34
CA THR A 123 -11.71 6.04 -2.40
C THR A 123 -12.23 4.63 -2.10
N ALA A 124 -13.51 4.50 -1.79
CA ALA A 124 -14.13 3.21 -1.51
C ALA A 124 -14.09 2.27 -2.73
N ASN A 125 -14.39 2.78 -3.92
CA ASN A 125 -14.32 2.01 -5.17
C ASN A 125 -12.88 1.57 -5.46
N SER A 126 -11.92 2.49 -5.33
CA SER A 126 -10.50 2.18 -5.58
C SER A 126 -9.97 1.13 -4.59
N ALA A 127 -10.33 1.23 -3.32
CA ALA A 127 -9.99 0.24 -2.32
C ALA A 127 -10.61 -1.13 -2.61
N LEU A 128 -11.87 -1.15 -3.09
CA LEU A 128 -12.54 -2.38 -3.46
C LEU A 128 -11.82 -3.07 -4.62
N PHE A 129 -11.51 -2.33 -5.70
CA PHE A 129 -10.83 -2.90 -6.88
C PHE A 129 -9.35 -3.22 -6.62
N ALA A 130 -8.70 -2.54 -5.70
CA ALA A 130 -7.34 -2.86 -5.28
C ALA A 130 -7.26 -4.11 -4.40
N ASN A 131 -8.37 -4.56 -3.82
CA ASN A 131 -8.39 -5.72 -2.95
C ASN A 131 -8.21 -7.01 -3.76
N GLN A 132 -7.19 -7.80 -3.41
CA GLN A 132 -6.86 -9.05 -4.10
C GLN A 132 -7.94 -10.14 -4.00
N LYS A 133 -8.92 -9.98 -3.10
CA LYS A 133 -10.06 -10.90 -2.95
C LYS A 133 -11.21 -10.58 -3.91
N VAL A 134 -11.17 -9.43 -4.58
CA VAL A 134 -12.18 -9.04 -5.56
C VAL A 134 -11.79 -9.60 -6.92
N VAL A 135 -12.69 -10.37 -7.51
CA VAL A 135 -12.54 -10.90 -8.87
C VAL A 135 -13.54 -10.20 -9.78
N ASP A 136 -13.04 -9.39 -10.71
CA ASP A 136 -13.87 -8.77 -11.73
C ASP A 136 -14.11 -9.75 -12.88
N ASN A 137 -15.34 -10.26 -12.96
CA ASN A 137 -15.79 -11.17 -14.02
C ASN A 137 -16.61 -10.46 -15.11
N PHE A 138 -16.70 -9.13 -15.07
CA PHE A 138 -17.59 -8.39 -15.98
C PHE A 138 -17.33 -8.71 -17.45
N PHE A 139 -16.08 -8.64 -17.88
CA PHE A 139 -15.73 -8.86 -19.28
C PHE A 139 -15.96 -10.30 -19.72
N ALA A 140 -15.63 -11.27 -18.89
CA ALA A 140 -15.90 -12.70 -19.18
C ALA A 140 -17.39 -12.97 -19.31
N THR A 141 -18.21 -12.43 -18.39
CA THR A 141 -19.69 -12.55 -18.45
C THR A 141 -20.26 -11.87 -19.68
N TYR A 142 -19.76 -10.67 -20.02
CA TYR A 142 -20.20 -9.93 -21.22
C TYR A 142 -19.94 -10.74 -22.51
N ILE A 143 -18.75 -11.28 -22.68
CA ILE A 143 -18.39 -12.12 -23.85
C ILE A 143 -19.29 -13.35 -23.93
N THR A 144 -19.55 -14.01 -22.83
CA THR A 144 -20.44 -15.18 -22.79
C THR A 144 -21.85 -14.84 -23.27
N LEU A 145 -22.43 -13.78 -22.71
CA LEU A 145 -23.78 -13.32 -23.11
C LEU A 145 -23.86 -12.92 -24.58
N MET A 146 -22.82 -12.26 -25.10
CA MET A 146 -22.79 -11.87 -26.53
C MET A 146 -22.64 -13.08 -27.45
N SER A 147 -21.93 -14.12 -27.05
CA SER A 147 -21.79 -15.35 -27.83
C SER A 147 -23.07 -16.18 -27.84
N GLU A 148 -23.78 -16.25 -26.71
CA GLU A 148 -25.08 -16.95 -26.62
C GLU A 148 -26.16 -16.28 -27.48
N ASN A 149 -26.19 -14.94 -27.54
CA ASN A 149 -27.13 -14.20 -28.38
C ASN A 149 -26.88 -14.41 -29.89
N LYS A 150 -25.63 -14.67 -30.30
CA LYS A 150 -25.31 -15.02 -31.70
C LYS A 150 -25.84 -16.38 -32.13
N ASN A 151 -25.95 -17.31 -31.20
CA ASN A 151 -26.37 -18.68 -31.47
C ASN A 151 -27.91 -18.88 -31.43
N ARG A 152 -28.66 -17.81 -31.10
CA ARG A 152 -30.13 -17.83 -31.04
C ARG A 152 -30.80 -17.25 -32.30
N LYS A 153 -30.06 -16.89 -33.36
CA LYS A 153 -30.57 -16.51 -34.68
C LYS A 153 -30.24 -17.58 -35.68
#